data_88534f346c8d890faa696976288af336
#
_entry.id   88534f346c8d890faa696976288af336
#
_cell.length_a   1.000
_cell.length_b   1.000
_cell.length_c   1.000
_cell.angle_alpha   90.00
_cell.angle_beta   90.00
_cell.angle_gamma   90.00
#
_symmetry.space_group_name_H-M   'P 1'
#
loop_
_entity.id
_entity.type
_entity.pdbx_description
1 polymer ?
#
loop_
_entity_poly.entity_id
_entity_poly.type
_entity_poly.pdbx_seq_one_letter_code
_entity_poly.pdbx_strand_id
1 'polypeptide(L)'
;MKPNKKTNIKAAITAVGGYVPEDFISNKDLEKMVDTNDEWITARTGIKKRRILKDKGKGTSFLAINAAKDLIAKKKINPESIDLVIVSTITPDFHGASTAPTVASAIKAKNAYAFDLSAACSGFLFGMSTATSYIESGLSLIHI
;
A
#
# COMPACT_ATOMS: atom_id res chain seq x y z
N MET A 1 -5.52 -36.26 12.87
CA MET A 1 -4.91 -34.93 12.74
C MET A 1 -3.92 -34.75 13.89
N LYS A 2 -2.62 -34.62 13.62
CA LYS A 2 -1.66 -34.30 14.69
C LYS A 2 -1.92 -32.86 15.15
N PRO A 3 -1.89 -32.55 16.45
CA PRO A 3 -2.07 -31.19 16.92
C PRO A 3 -0.93 -30.33 16.35
N ASN A 4 -1.32 -29.27 15.64
CA ASN A 4 -0.40 -28.30 15.08
C ASN A 4 0.42 -27.71 16.23
N LYS A 5 1.74 -27.90 16.24
CA LYS A 5 2.64 -27.20 17.16
C LYS A 5 2.35 -25.72 16.96
N LYS A 6 1.77 -25.06 17.96
CA LYS A 6 1.63 -23.60 17.95
C LYS A 6 3.03 -23.03 17.73
N THR A 7 3.27 -22.56 16.52
CA THR A 7 4.50 -21.82 16.22
C THR A 7 4.44 -20.55 17.05
N ASN A 8 5.44 -20.30 17.86
CA ASN A 8 5.54 -19.08 18.68
C ASN A 8 6.03 -17.89 17.83
N ILE A 9 5.68 -17.90 16.52
CA ILE A 9 6.03 -16.86 15.57
C ILE A 9 5.16 -15.64 15.84
N LYS A 10 5.77 -14.46 15.89
CA LYS A 10 5.11 -13.17 16.04
C LYS A 10 5.44 -12.29 14.84
N ALA A 11 4.44 -11.56 14.38
CA ALA A 11 4.62 -10.58 13.33
C ALA A 11 5.31 -9.31 13.86
N ALA A 12 6.18 -8.72 13.05
CA ALA A 12 6.84 -7.45 13.34
C ALA A 12 6.98 -6.62 12.06
N ILE A 13 6.82 -5.31 12.16
CA ILE A 13 7.18 -4.39 11.08
C ILE A 13 8.69 -4.22 11.08
N THR A 14 9.36 -4.63 10.01
CA THR A 14 10.83 -4.60 9.90
C THR A 14 11.33 -3.54 8.93
N ALA A 15 10.48 -3.00 8.09
CA ALA A 15 10.79 -1.92 7.16
C ALA A 15 9.53 -1.14 6.78
N VAL A 16 9.74 0.11 6.34
CA VAL A 16 8.72 0.94 5.73
C VAL A 16 9.28 1.59 4.46
N GLY A 17 8.45 1.74 3.45
CA GLY A 17 8.76 2.46 2.22
C GLY A 17 7.60 3.38 1.85
N GLY A 18 7.86 4.32 0.95
CA GLY A 18 6.84 5.26 0.54
C GLY A 18 7.13 5.89 -0.81
N TYR A 19 6.08 6.34 -1.47
CA TYR A 19 6.17 7.11 -2.68
C TYR A 19 5.05 8.14 -2.69
N VAL A 20 5.38 9.35 -3.11
CA VAL A 20 4.41 10.42 -3.38
C VAL A 20 4.74 11.05 -4.72
N PRO A 21 3.74 11.38 -5.56
CA PRO A 21 3.95 12.10 -6.81
C PRO A 21 4.59 13.48 -6.57
N GLU A 22 5.31 14.00 -7.58
CA GLU A 22 5.90 15.33 -7.50
C GLU A 22 4.85 16.43 -7.63
N ASP A 23 3.86 16.22 -8.49
CA ASP A 23 2.76 17.14 -8.68
C ASP A 23 1.89 17.30 -7.43
N PHE A 24 1.33 18.48 -7.25
CA PHE A 24 0.40 18.77 -6.16
C PHE A 24 -0.68 19.78 -6.57
N ILE A 25 -1.74 19.83 -5.77
CA ILE A 25 -2.77 20.88 -5.78
C ILE A 25 -2.67 21.61 -4.44
N SER A 26 -2.47 22.94 -4.48
CA SER A 26 -2.51 23.79 -3.30
C SER A 26 -3.95 24.14 -2.89
N ASN A 27 -4.13 24.71 -1.69
CA ASN A 27 -5.43 25.24 -1.28
C ASN A 27 -5.90 26.37 -2.23
N LYS A 28 -4.97 27.24 -2.67
CA LYS A 28 -5.27 28.31 -3.64
C LYS A 28 -5.72 27.78 -5.01
N ASP A 29 -5.25 26.59 -5.41
CA ASP A 29 -5.71 25.97 -6.64
C ASP A 29 -7.13 25.42 -6.46
N LEU A 30 -7.45 24.87 -5.25
CA LEU A 30 -8.80 24.40 -4.92
C LEU A 30 -9.82 25.54 -4.89
N GLU A 31 -9.46 26.73 -4.42
CA GLU A 31 -10.33 27.94 -4.45
C GLU A 31 -10.86 28.27 -5.85
N LYS A 32 -10.10 27.89 -6.89
CA LYS A 32 -10.52 28.08 -8.30
C LYS A 32 -11.46 27.00 -8.82
N MET A 33 -11.58 25.88 -8.09
CA MET A 33 -12.28 24.66 -8.53
C MET A 33 -13.56 24.44 -7.77
N VAL A 34 -13.61 24.79 -6.49
CA VAL A 34 -14.73 24.54 -5.58
C VAL A 34 -14.87 25.69 -4.59
N ASP A 35 -16.05 25.87 -4.01
CA ASP A 35 -16.34 26.88 -3.00
C ASP A 35 -15.63 26.54 -1.68
N THR A 36 -14.43 27.09 -1.50
CA THR A 36 -13.56 26.92 -0.34
C THR A 36 -12.48 28.02 -0.29
N ASN A 37 -11.69 28.05 0.79
CA ASN A 37 -10.51 28.92 0.88
C ASN A 37 -9.41 28.29 1.73
N ASP A 38 -8.18 28.82 1.60
CA ASP A 38 -6.99 28.32 2.32
C ASP A 38 -7.15 28.38 3.84
N GLU A 39 -7.73 29.46 4.34
CA GLU A 39 -7.92 29.67 5.79
C GLU A 39 -8.83 28.60 6.38
N TRP A 40 -9.99 28.35 5.73
CA TRP A 40 -10.96 27.33 6.13
C TRP A 40 -10.36 25.91 6.14
N ILE A 41 -9.65 25.56 5.07
CA ILE A 41 -9.02 24.23 4.96
C ILE A 41 -7.91 24.09 6.02
N THR A 42 -7.04 25.08 6.13
CA THR A 42 -5.89 25.04 7.04
C THR A 42 -6.34 24.99 8.51
N ALA A 43 -7.32 25.78 8.91
CA ALA A 43 -7.82 25.79 10.28
C ALA A 43 -8.42 24.46 10.73
N ARG A 44 -9.05 23.70 9.79
CA ARG A 44 -9.71 22.42 10.10
C ARG A 44 -8.81 21.19 9.92
N THR A 45 -7.84 21.24 9.03
CA THR A 45 -7.09 20.04 8.60
C THR A 45 -5.58 20.20 8.70
N GLY A 46 -5.06 21.42 8.78
CA GLY A 46 -3.64 21.71 8.66
C GLY A 46 -3.05 21.48 7.27
N ILE A 47 -3.86 21.02 6.30
CA ILE A 47 -3.39 20.64 4.96
C ILE A 47 -3.18 21.88 4.11
N LYS A 48 -1.96 22.03 3.56
CA LYS A 48 -1.58 23.12 2.64
C LYS A 48 -1.64 22.70 1.16
N LYS A 49 -1.32 21.43 0.87
CA LYS A 49 -1.29 20.88 -0.49
C LYS A 49 -1.55 19.37 -0.49
N ARG A 50 -2.02 18.82 -1.62
CA ARG A 50 -2.25 17.40 -1.86
C ARG A 50 -1.41 16.94 -3.03
N ARG A 51 -0.72 15.82 -2.88
CA ARG A 51 0.00 15.20 -3.96
C ARG A 51 -0.98 14.53 -4.92
N ILE A 52 -0.78 14.74 -6.21
CA ILE A 52 -1.68 14.27 -7.26
C ILE A 52 -0.87 13.54 -8.32
N LEU A 53 -1.31 12.35 -8.68
CA LEU A 53 -0.78 11.63 -9.84
C LEU A 53 -1.50 12.15 -11.10
N LYS A 54 -0.79 12.93 -11.92
CA LYS A 54 -1.33 13.51 -13.16
C LYS A 54 -1.03 12.70 -14.41
N ASP A 55 -0.12 11.77 -14.32
CA ASP A 55 0.31 10.93 -15.45
C ASP A 55 -0.87 10.09 -15.99
N LYS A 56 -1.21 10.31 -17.26
CA LYS A 56 -2.24 9.51 -17.93
C LYS A 56 -1.84 8.03 -17.99
N GLY A 57 -2.78 7.14 -17.68
CA GLY A 57 -2.57 5.69 -17.70
C GLY A 57 -1.80 5.12 -16.50
N LYS A 58 -1.46 5.95 -15.51
CA LYS A 58 -0.92 5.50 -14.23
C LYS A 58 -2.00 5.59 -13.15
N GLY A 59 -2.04 4.61 -12.27
CA GLY A 59 -3.02 4.52 -11.20
C GLY A 59 -2.44 4.01 -9.89
N THR A 60 -3.23 3.32 -9.13
CA THR A 60 -2.87 2.79 -7.80
C THR A 60 -1.66 1.85 -7.87
N SER A 61 -1.57 0.99 -8.91
CA SER A 61 -0.41 0.10 -9.05
C SER A 61 0.90 0.85 -9.19
N PHE A 62 0.93 1.96 -9.95
CA PHE A 62 2.12 2.78 -10.10
C PHE A 62 2.62 3.32 -8.76
N LEU A 63 1.72 3.83 -7.92
CA LEU A 63 2.06 4.34 -6.59
C LEU A 63 2.59 3.21 -5.69
N ALA A 64 1.88 2.08 -5.66
CA ALA A 64 2.24 0.93 -4.84
C ALA A 64 3.58 0.30 -5.26
N ILE A 65 3.84 0.16 -6.57
CA ILE A 65 5.11 -0.36 -7.10
C ILE A 65 6.29 0.51 -6.65
N ASN A 66 6.17 1.84 -6.74
CA ASN A 66 7.25 2.73 -6.34
C ASN A 66 7.49 2.70 -4.83
N ALA A 67 6.43 2.65 -4.02
CA ALA A 67 6.53 2.49 -2.57
C ALA A 67 7.21 1.16 -2.18
N ALA A 68 6.81 0.05 -2.84
CA ALA A 68 7.42 -1.26 -2.61
C ALA A 68 8.89 -1.32 -3.04
N LYS A 69 9.25 -0.70 -4.17
CA LYS A 69 10.65 -0.58 -4.61
C LYS A 69 11.50 0.20 -3.63
N ASP A 70 10.99 1.30 -3.08
CA ASP A 70 11.68 2.09 -2.05
C ASP A 70 11.94 1.23 -0.79
N LEU A 71 10.93 0.50 -0.32
CA LEU A 71 11.06 -0.42 0.81
C LEU A 71 12.13 -1.50 0.56
N ILE A 72 12.03 -2.18 -0.61
CA ILE A 72 12.97 -3.25 -0.99
C ILE A 72 14.40 -2.72 -1.04
N ALA A 73 14.62 -1.55 -1.62
CA ALA A 73 15.93 -0.94 -1.72
C ALA A 73 16.51 -0.56 -0.34
N LYS A 74 15.71 0.06 0.53
CA LYS A 74 16.11 0.45 1.89
C LYS A 74 16.49 -0.75 2.75
N LYS A 75 15.73 -1.83 2.68
CA LYS A 75 15.95 -3.03 3.50
C LYS A 75 16.86 -4.04 2.82
N LYS A 76 17.18 -3.88 1.53
CA LYS A 76 17.94 -4.84 0.70
C LYS A 76 17.29 -6.24 0.71
N ILE A 77 15.97 -6.28 0.58
CA ILE A 77 15.19 -7.52 0.53
C ILE A 77 15.42 -8.20 -0.82
N ASN A 78 15.61 -9.53 -0.81
CA ASN A 78 15.47 -10.32 -2.03
C ASN A 78 13.97 -10.42 -2.39
N PRO A 79 13.50 -9.89 -3.52
CA PRO A 79 12.08 -9.94 -3.87
C PRO A 79 11.50 -11.36 -3.93
N GLU A 80 12.29 -12.37 -4.28
CA GLU A 80 11.85 -13.76 -4.35
C GLU A 80 11.59 -14.39 -2.97
N SER A 81 12.04 -13.76 -1.89
CA SER A 81 11.72 -14.18 -0.51
C SER A 81 10.40 -13.62 0.01
N ILE A 82 9.73 -12.76 -0.77
CA ILE A 82 8.42 -12.20 -0.37
C ILE A 82 7.35 -13.26 -0.62
N ASP A 83 6.60 -13.59 0.41
CA ASP A 83 5.55 -14.62 0.37
C ASP A 83 4.17 -14.02 0.10
N LEU A 84 3.95 -12.75 0.44
CA LEU A 84 2.63 -12.11 0.32
C LEU A 84 2.75 -10.62 -0.01
N VAL A 85 1.92 -10.17 -0.96
CA VAL A 85 1.71 -8.76 -1.29
C VAL A 85 0.23 -8.43 -1.08
N ILE A 86 -0.08 -7.49 -0.20
CA ILE A 86 -1.43 -6.97 0.02
C ILE A 86 -1.48 -5.51 -0.41
N VAL A 87 -2.39 -5.18 -1.32
CA VAL A 87 -2.68 -3.78 -1.69
C VAL A 87 -4.02 -3.38 -1.08
N SER A 88 -3.97 -2.50 -0.08
CA SER A 88 -5.20 -1.96 0.53
C SER A 88 -5.68 -0.77 -0.27
N THR A 89 -6.68 -0.96 -1.12
CA THR A 89 -7.22 0.08 -2.00
C THR A 89 -8.71 -0.09 -2.27
N ILE A 90 -9.40 1.04 -2.47
CA ILE A 90 -10.77 1.09 -3.01
C ILE A 90 -10.81 1.59 -4.46
N THR A 91 -9.65 1.93 -5.00
CA THR A 91 -9.47 2.46 -6.35
C THR A 91 -8.45 1.61 -7.13
N PRO A 92 -8.76 0.31 -7.37
CA PRO A 92 -7.88 -0.54 -8.18
C PRO A 92 -7.76 0.02 -9.61
N ASP A 93 -6.68 -0.32 -10.31
CA ASP A 93 -6.48 0.15 -11.69
C ASP A 93 -7.54 -0.42 -12.64
N PHE A 94 -8.03 -1.63 -12.37
CA PHE A 94 -9.05 -2.30 -13.16
C PHE A 94 -10.15 -2.89 -12.28
N HIS A 95 -11.40 -2.74 -12.69
CA HIS A 95 -12.51 -3.44 -12.05
C HIS A 95 -12.42 -4.95 -12.36
N GLY A 96 -12.49 -5.77 -11.31
CA GLY A 96 -12.48 -7.23 -11.43
C GLY A 96 -11.08 -7.87 -11.45
N ALA A 97 -10.00 -7.10 -11.60
CA ALA A 97 -8.64 -7.60 -11.49
C ALA A 97 -7.93 -6.90 -10.32
N SER A 98 -7.31 -7.69 -9.43
CA SER A 98 -6.57 -7.14 -8.29
C SER A 98 -5.31 -6.40 -8.74
N THR A 99 -4.99 -5.31 -8.05
CA THR A 99 -3.78 -4.50 -8.25
C THR A 99 -2.52 -5.20 -7.71
N ALA A 100 -2.66 -5.94 -6.61
CA ALA A 100 -1.53 -6.58 -5.92
C ALA A 100 -0.71 -7.56 -6.80
N PRO A 101 -1.30 -8.39 -7.68
CA PRO A 101 -0.52 -9.21 -8.62
C PRO A 101 0.35 -8.38 -9.57
N THR A 102 -0.15 -7.23 -10.03
CA THR A 102 0.63 -6.29 -10.86
C THR A 102 1.83 -5.75 -10.08
N VAL A 103 1.63 -5.40 -8.80
CA VAL A 103 2.70 -4.96 -7.91
C VAL A 103 3.71 -6.07 -7.69
N ALA A 104 3.27 -7.28 -7.32
CA ALA A 104 4.14 -8.45 -7.10
C ALA A 104 5.02 -8.75 -8.32
N SER A 105 4.42 -8.75 -9.52
CA SER A 105 5.14 -8.94 -10.78
C SER A 105 6.20 -7.85 -11.01
N ALA A 106 5.83 -6.58 -10.85
CA ALA A 106 6.71 -5.45 -11.09
C ALA A 106 7.91 -5.37 -10.14
N ILE A 107 7.77 -5.85 -8.91
CA ILE A 107 8.85 -5.95 -7.92
C ILE A 107 9.59 -7.29 -7.96
N LYS A 108 9.21 -8.20 -8.87
CA LYS A 108 9.79 -9.55 -9.03
C LYS A 108 9.57 -10.49 -7.84
N ALA A 109 8.50 -10.31 -7.09
CA ALA A 109 8.09 -11.20 -6.00
C ALA A 109 7.37 -12.44 -6.56
N LYS A 110 8.11 -13.30 -7.27
CA LYS A 110 7.56 -14.42 -8.07
C LYS A 110 6.86 -15.49 -7.23
N ASN A 111 7.21 -15.61 -5.96
CA ASN A 111 6.69 -16.63 -5.05
C ASN A 111 5.53 -16.12 -4.20
N ALA A 112 5.19 -14.82 -4.31
CA ALA A 112 4.21 -14.20 -3.45
C ALA A 112 2.77 -14.52 -3.84
N TYR A 113 1.92 -14.82 -2.85
CA TYR A 113 0.49 -14.61 -2.98
C TYR A 113 0.21 -13.11 -3.13
N ALA A 114 -0.81 -12.74 -3.87
CA ALA A 114 -1.11 -11.33 -4.06
C ALA A 114 -2.61 -11.10 -4.18
N PHE A 115 -3.16 -10.20 -3.36
CA PHE A 115 -4.56 -9.82 -3.43
C PHE A 115 -4.79 -8.40 -2.90
N ASP A 116 -5.88 -7.78 -3.36
CA ASP A 116 -6.33 -6.49 -2.87
C ASP A 116 -7.26 -6.67 -1.67
N LEU A 117 -7.18 -5.71 -0.73
CA LEU A 117 -8.08 -5.62 0.41
C LEU A 117 -8.83 -4.29 0.34
N SER A 118 -10.15 -4.37 0.24
CA SER A 118 -11.02 -3.20 0.15
C SER A 118 -11.70 -2.91 1.50
N ALA A 119 -11.21 -1.90 2.21
CA ALA A 119 -11.77 -1.47 3.50
C ALA A 119 -11.61 0.05 3.73
N ALA A 120 -11.59 0.82 2.65
CA ALA A 120 -11.49 2.29 2.67
C ALA A 120 -10.41 2.78 3.67
N CYS A 121 -10.76 3.74 4.53
CA CYS A 121 -9.83 4.35 5.49
C CYS A 121 -9.24 3.36 6.51
N SER A 122 -9.88 2.21 6.74
CA SER A 122 -9.39 1.15 7.62
C SER A 122 -8.53 0.12 6.91
N GLY A 123 -8.33 0.24 5.59
CA GLY A 123 -7.64 -0.75 4.75
C GLY A 123 -6.26 -1.12 5.26
N PHE A 124 -5.46 -0.14 5.65
CA PHE A 124 -4.11 -0.39 6.18
C PHE A 124 -4.14 -1.26 7.46
N LEU A 125 -5.02 -0.95 8.40
CA LEU A 125 -5.14 -1.70 9.66
C LEU A 125 -5.62 -3.13 9.41
N PHE A 126 -6.58 -3.32 8.52
CA PHE A 126 -7.05 -4.66 8.14
C PHE A 126 -6.00 -5.43 7.34
N GLY A 127 -5.24 -4.75 6.47
CA GLY A 127 -4.09 -5.34 5.79
C GLY A 127 -3.05 -5.85 6.77
N MET A 128 -2.69 -5.05 7.77
CA MET A 128 -1.76 -5.44 8.84
C MET A 128 -2.30 -6.62 9.67
N SER A 129 -3.57 -6.60 10.05
CA SER A 129 -4.21 -7.70 10.81
C SER A 129 -4.19 -9.00 10.00
N THR A 130 -4.50 -8.92 8.71
CA THR A 130 -4.46 -10.04 7.79
C THR A 130 -3.03 -10.60 7.66
N ALA A 131 -2.05 -9.74 7.41
CA ALA A 131 -0.64 -10.11 7.32
C ALA A 131 -0.14 -10.79 8.61
N THR A 132 -0.49 -10.23 9.77
CA THR A 132 -0.17 -10.80 11.08
C THR A 132 -0.74 -12.22 11.21
N SER A 133 -2.00 -12.42 10.83
CA SER A 133 -2.66 -13.73 10.90
C SER A 133 -1.98 -14.77 10.00
N TYR A 134 -1.53 -14.39 8.80
CA TYR A 134 -0.78 -15.27 7.90
C TYR A 134 0.59 -15.66 8.48
N ILE A 135 1.31 -14.71 9.09
CA ILE A 135 2.59 -14.99 9.75
C ILE A 135 2.40 -15.92 10.95
N GLU A 136 1.48 -15.58 11.85
CA GLU A 136 1.27 -16.34 13.10
C GLU A 136 0.68 -17.74 12.85
N SER A 137 -0.05 -17.93 11.74
CA SER A 137 -0.53 -19.26 11.31
C SER A 137 0.53 -20.08 10.58
N GLY A 138 1.67 -19.50 10.22
CA GLY A 138 2.73 -20.17 9.47
C GLY A 138 2.44 -20.33 7.96
N LEU A 139 1.45 -19.61 7.42
CA LEU A 139 1.14 -19.64 5.99
C LEU A 139 2.19 -18.89 5.17
N SER A 140 2.82 -17.87 5.73
CA SER A 140 3.84 -17.07 5.08
C SER A 140 4.65 -16.28 6.12
N LEU A 141 5.83 -15.77 5.76
CA LEU A 141 6.76 -15.14 6.70
C LEU A 141 7.11 -13.70 6.33
N ILE A 142 7.25 -13.37 5.05
CA ILE A 142 7.66 -12.03 4.58
C ILE A 142 6.57 -11.41 3.73
N HIS A 143 6.08 -10.25 4.17
CA HIS A 143 4.96 -9.55 3.56
C HIS A 143 5.32 -8.11 3.16
N ILE A 144 4.68 -7.64 2.11
CA ILE A 144 4.61 -6.23 1.69
C ILE A 144 3.16 -5.84 1.48
#